data_c634e5c433e1305146832d7870f6d969
#
_entry.id   c634e5c433e1305146832d7870f6d969
#
_cell.length_a   1.000
_cell.length_b   1.000
_cell.length_c   1.000
_cell.angle_alpha   90.00
_cell.angle_beta   90.00
_cell.angle_gamma   90.00
#
_symmetry.space_group_name_H-M   'P 1'
#
loop_
_entity.id
_entity.type
_entity.pdbx_description
1 polymer ?
#
loop_
_entity_poly.entity_id
_entity_poly.type
_entity_poly.pdbx_seq_one_letter_code
_entity_poly.pdbx_strand_id
1 'polypeptide(L)'
;MASKSGSLYAIPMDLGGFEFTTFAKTSIDSEVTGTQKYKSSWDFLLLLSIYKIVFNELQITEIDEVNEVVFMLDKMGFSLDSGFKADVTKLSKLKIGTSIVQFDAEFEKEFNLQPRTYLERISILNEKMLKVLCDVELNDRQISLIIDGFDDILRYKKNKMDIVASLIRSADYINNALMMKKKKIKILLLVREDLIAMVVDPDLNKIIHDGAISLSWSNRLDDLKELVNLRFKLSGVREKDLNACWKNMFPNKIKNKNSWEYALDHTLYKPRDILQFLNYCKEEYPQKEKLTISEMQNVLKAYSNRYFIEEMKNELSGFIDDDLIVSIPSIFRRLGGRAFSLSEINKLSNEQCTKKNITIDDTKMLLMYLFEAGYIGQLVSSGKDVKRSVIFKYRNPTARIDYYQQFITHQGLHRGLGVRLLK
;
A
#
# COMPACT_ATOMS: atom_id res chain seq x y z
N MET A 1 7.02 6.54 16.04
CA MET A 1 7.18 6.30 17.48
C MET A 1 6.80 4.87 17.77
N ALA A 2 7.66 4.11 18.47
CA ALA A 2 7.33 2.77 18.92
C ALA A 2 6.21 2.84 19.95
N SER A 3 5.20 1.98 19.82
CA SER A 3 4.14 1.84 20.82
C SER A 3 4.54 0.72 21.77
N LYS A 4 4.65 1.05 23.07
CA LYS A 4 4.89 0.07 24.14
C LYS A 4 3.57 -0.14 24.88
N SER A 5 3.02 -1.34 24.80
CA SER A 5 1.87 -1.77 25.57
C SER A 5 2.25 -3.05 26.31
N GLY A 6 2.60 -2.93 27.58
CA GLY A 6 3.04 -4.05 28.39
C GLY A 6 4.26 -4.77 27.80
N SER A 7 4.06 -5.96 27.22
CA SER A 7 5.13 -6.78 26.62
C SER A 7 5.28 -6.62 25.10
N LEU A 8 4.45 -5.81 24.43
CA LEU A 8 4.47 -5.63 22.96
C LEU A 8 5.29 -4.39 22.56
N TYR A 9 6.28 -4.61 21.71
CA TYR A 9 7.07 -3.57 21.04
C TYR A 9 6.69 -3.54 19.56
N ALA A 10 5.85 -2.59 19.17
CA ALA A 10 5.44 -2.38 17.78
C ALA A 10 6.24 -1.20 17.19
N ILE A 11 7.03 -1.46 16.15
CA ILE A 11 7.91 -0.47 15.56
C ILE A 11 7.52 -0.26 14.11
N PRO A 12 6.99 0.93 13.77
CA PRO A 12 6.69 1.28 12.40
C PRO A 12 7.97 1.64 11.65
N MET A 13 8.11 1.08 10.44
CA MET A 13 9.11 1.45 9.46
C MET A 13 8.38 1.96 8.22
N ASP A 14 8.60 3.21 7.88
CA ASP A 14 8.02 3.85 6.71
C ASP A 14 9.04 3.84 5.56
N LEU A 15 8.69 3.19 4.45
CA LEU A 15 9.44 3.21 3.20
C LEU A 15 9.09 4.41 2.31
N GLY A 16 8.20 5.31 2.75
CA GLY A 16 7.90 6.56 2.08
C GLY A 16 9.17 7.40 1.88
N GLY A 17 9.46 7.75 0.62
CA GLY A 17 10.72 8.41 0.26
C GLY A 17 11.97 7.51 0.35
N PHE A 18 11.80 6.19 0.31
CA PHE A 18 12.89 5.23 0.22
C PHE A 18 13.59 5.35 -1.13
N GLU A 19 14.92 5.46 -1.11
CA GLU A 19 15.73 5.59 -2.32
C GLU A 19 15.89 4.23 -3.04
N PHE A 20 14.85 3.77 -3.72
CA PHE A 20 14.87 2.51 -4.46
C PHE A 20 15.98 2.43 -5.51
N THR A 21 16.40 3.57 -6.06
CA THR A 21 17.55 3.62 -7.00
C THR A 21 18.87 3.30 -6.31
N THR A 22 19.03 3.74 -5.07
CA THR A 22 20.21 3.42 -4.24
C THR A 22 20.14 1.96 -3.80
N PHE A 23 18.99 1.48 -3.35
CA PHE A 23 18.79 0.08 -3.00
C PHE A 23 18.99 -0.87 -4.19
N ALA A 24 18.56 -0.51 -5.39
CA ALA A 24 18.75 -1.31 -6.58
C ALA A 24 20.23 -1.60 -6.89
N LYS A 25 21.16 -0.78 -6.39
CA LYS A 25 22.60 -1.01 -6.50
C LYS A 25 23.10 -2.13 -5.58
N THR A 26 22.33 -2.56 -4.61
CA THR A 26 22.66 -3.66 -3.69
C THR A 26 22.37 -5.04 -4.28
N SER A 27 21.86 -5.11 -5.52
CA SER A 27 21.52 -6.37 -6.20
C SER A 27 22.71 -7.33 -6.22
N ILE A 28 22.44 -8.60 -5.94
CA ILE A 28 23.37 -9.68 -6.19
C ILE A 28 23.55 -9.81 -7.70
N ASP A 29 24.66 -10.28 -8.15
CA ASP A 29 25.08 -10.52 -9.53
C ASP A 29 24.15 -10.17 -10.71
N SER A 30 24.76 -9.75 -11.82
CA SER A 30 24.08 -9.53 -13.11
C SER A 30 23.42 -10.79 -13.69
N GLU A 31 23.80 -11.97 -13.25
CA GLU A 31 23.26 -13.25 -13.71
C GLU A 31 22.02 -13.72 -12.95
N VAL A 32 21.82 -13.26 -11.71
CA VAL A 32 20.61 -13.59 -10.93
C VAL A 32 19.47 -12.66 -11.32
N THR A 33 18.46 -13.21 -11.95
CA THR A 33 17.27 -12.49 -12.38
C THR A 33 16.09 -12.70 -11.41
N GLY A 34 15.12 -11.79 -11.44
CA GLY A 34 13.88 -11.91 -10.69
C GLY A 34 14.01 -11.64 -9.19
N THR A 35 13.17 -12.28 -8.43
CA THR A 35 12.93 -12.00 -7.00
C THR A 35 14.07 -12.36 -6.06
N GLN A 36 15.00 -13.22 -6.47
CA GLN A 36 16.18 -13.58 -5.68
C GLN A 36 17.24 -12.47 -5.64
N LYS A 37 17.18 -11.57 -6.61
CA LYS A 37 18.20 -10.52 -6.83
C LYS A 37 18.46 -9.61 -5.62
N TYR A 38 17.45 -9.35 -4.83
CA TYR A 38 17.53 -8.43 -3.68
C TYR A 38 17.31 -9.14 -2.32
N LYS A 39 17.14 -10.46 -2.32
CA LYS A 39 16.78 -11.21 -1.13
C LYS A 39 17.80 -11.04 0.00
N SER A 40 19.09 -11.28 -0.24
CA SER A 40 20.12 -11.16 0.81
C SER A 40 20.21 -9.74 1.39
N SER A 41 19.99 -8.73 0.56
CA SER A 41 19.97 -7.32 1.01
C SER A 41 18.78 -7.01 1.90
N TRP A 42 17.60 -7.54 1.56
CA TRP A 42 16.41 -7.41 2.41
C TRP A 42 16.55 -8.23 3.71
N ASP A 43 17.01 -9.47 3.61
CA ASP A 43 17.28 -10.29 4.80
C ASP A 43 18.18 -9.53 5.79
N PHE A 44 19.27 -8.93 5.29
CA PHE A 44 20.17 -8.13 6.09
C PHE A 44 19.48 -6.93 6.76
N LEU A 45 18.79 -6.11 6.00
CA LEU A 45 18.15 -4.89 6.52
C LEU A 45 17.02 -5.21 7.51
N LEU A 46 16.25 -6.26 7.28
CA LEU A 46 15.19 -6.70 8.19
C LEU A 46 15.77 -7.25 9.48
N LEU A 47 16.77 -8.11 9.38
CA LEU A 47 17.46 -8.67 10.56
C LEU A 47 18.16 -7.58 11.35
N LEU A 48 18.88 -6.67 10.70
CA LEU A 48 19.51 -5.52 11.36
C LEU A 48 18.48 -4.66 12.10
N SER A 49 17.31 -4.42 11.48
CA SER A 49 16.24 -3.66 12.13
C SER A 49 15.73 -4.35 13.40
N ILE A 50 15.54 -5.69 13.37
CA ILE A 50 15.14 -6.46 14.54
C ILE A 50 16.26 -6.44 15.60
N TYR A 51 17.53 -6.56 15.18
CA TYR A 51 18.69 -6.48 16.08
C TYR A 51 18.74 -5.16 16.85
N LYS A 52 18.52 -4.04 16.16
CA LYS A 52 18.44 -2.72 16.79
C LYS A 52 17.37 -2.65 17.89
N ILE A 53 16.24 -3.30 17.66
CA ILE A 53 15.17 -3.38 18.68
C ILE A 53 15.61 -4.21 19.88
N VAL A 54 16.15 -5.40 19.61
CA VAL A 54 16.60 -6.31 20.69
C VAL A 54 17.70 -5.67 21.52
N PHE A 55 18.65 -5.00 20.88
CA PHE A 55 19.78 -4.39 21.55
C PHE A 55 19.40 -3.07 22.26
N ASN A 56 18.82 -2.11 21.53
CA ASN A 56 18.60 -0.77 22.08
C ASN A 56 17.35 -0.68 22.96
N GLU A 57 16.25 -1.36 22.57
CA GLU A 57 14.98 -1.23 23.27
C GLU A 57 14.79 -2.26 24.39
N LEU A 58 15.28 -3.47 24.19
CA LEU A 58 15.16 -4.53 25.16
C LEU A 58 16.40 -4.67 26.04
N GLN A 59 17.50 -4.01 25.66
CA GLN A 59 18.79 -4.02 26.39
C GLN A 59 19.27 -5.44 26.66
N ILE A 60 19.13 -6.36 25.72
CA ILE A 60 19.63 -7.73 25.82
C ILE A 60 21.10 -7.71 25.39
N THR A 61 21.99 -7.48 26.34
CA THR A 61 23.46 -7.36 26.13
C THR A 61 24.28 -8.47 26.79
N GLU A 62 23.62 -9.34 27.55
CA GLU A 62 24.32 -10.36 28.36
C GLU A 62 24.65 -11.63 27.58
N ILE A 63 24.38 -11.68 26.26
CA ILE A 63 24.58 -12.86 25.41
C ILE A 63 25.80 -12.62 24.53
N ASP A 64 26.83 -13.43 24.67
CA ASP A 64 28.10 -13.31 23.93
C ASP A 64 27.87 -13.33 22.41
N GLU A 65 26.97 -14.19 21.91
CA GLU A 65 26.66 -14.27 20.49
C GLU A 65 25.97 -12.98 19.95
N VAL A 66 25.19 -12.29 20.78
CA VAL A 66 24.62 -10.99 20.40
C VAL A 66 25.72 -9.95 20.26
N ASN A 67 26.64 -9.91 21.23
CA ASN A 67 27.77 -8.98 21.20
C ASN A 67 28.74 -9.26 20.05
N GLU A 68 28.95 -10.53 19.68
CA GLU A 68 29.75 -10.92 18.52
C GLU A 68 29.15 -10.34 17.23
N VAL A 69 27.83 -10.46 17.04
CA VAL A 69 27.15 -9.89 15.86
C VAL A 69 27.22 -8.35 15.86
N VAL A 70 27.02 -7.72 17.03
CA VAL A 70 27.15 -6.26 17.15
C VAL A 70 28.56 -5.79 16.77
N PHE A 71 29.59 -6.50 17.26
CA PHE A 71 30.96 -6.22 16.88
C PHE A 71 31.20 -6.36 15.38
N MET A 72 30.69 -7.44 14.76
CA MET A 72 30.77 -7.63 13.30
C MET A 72 30.08 -6.49 12.54
N LEU A 73 28.90 -6.06 12.99
CA LEU A 73 28.16 -4.95 12.37
C LEU A 73 28.95 -3.64 12.49
N ASP A 74 29.54 -3.35 13.65
CA ASP A 74 30.35 -2.16 13.87
C ASP A 74 31.60 -2.15 12.97
N LYS A 75 32.30 -3.25 12.88
CA LYS A 75 33.44 -3.43 11.95
C LYS A 75 33.04 -3.22 10.48
N MET A 76 31.85 -3.63 10.07
CA MET A 76 31.26 -3.31 8.78
C MET A 76 30.74 -1.87 8.71
N GLY A 77 30.86 -1.16 9.83
CA GLY A 77 30.48 0.22 10.02
C GLY A 77 29.00 0.43 10.11
N PHE A 78 28.16 -0.56 10.39
CA PHE A 78 26.75 -0.39 10.73
C PHE A 78 26.63 -0.06 12.22
N SER A 79 26.07 1.11 12.51
CA SER A 79 25.76 1.49 13.88
C SER A 79 24.35 1.03 14.23
N LEU A 80 24.15 0.56 15.45
CA LEU A 80 22.83 0.24 15.97
C LEU A 80 21.94 1.48 16.14
N ASP A 81 22.53 2.66 16.23
CA ASP A 81 21.82 3.94 16.34
C ASP A 81 21.47 4.56 14.98
N SER A 82 21.99 4.01 13.88
CA SER A 82 21.70 4.54 12.54
C SER A 82 20.27 4.28 12.12
N GLY A 83 19.68 5.22 11.37
CA GLY A 83 18.36 5.05 10.77
C GLY A 83 18.40 4.14 9.53
N PHE A 84 17.25 3.55 9.18
CA PHE A 84 17.11 2.63 8.06
C PHE A 84 17.64 3.18 6.72
N LYS A 85 17.39 4.46 6.40
CA LYS A 85 17.93 5.11 5.18
C LYS A 85 19.47 5.15 5.14
N ALA A 86 20.09 5.38 6.29
CA ALA A 86 21.54 5.37 6.40
C ALA A 86 22.10 3.96 6.18
N ASP A 87 21.43 2.94 6.69
CA ASP A 87 21.82 1.54 6.50
C ASP A 87 21.75 1.13 5.02
N VAL A 88 20.68 1.50 4.32
CA VAL A 88 20.53 1.25 2.88
C VAL A 88 21.63 1.94 2.07
N THR A 89 21.90 3.20 2.37
CA THR A 89 22.97 3.96 1.71
C THR A 89 24.33 3.31 1.93
N LYS A 90 24.58 2.85 3.15
CA LYS A 90 25.82 2.19 3.52
C LYS A 90 25.97 0.82 2.84
N LEU A 91 24.90 0.02 2.86
CA LEU A 91 24.86 -1.27 2.18
C LEU A 91 25.19 -1.12 0.68
N SER A 92 24.63 -0.09 0.02
CA SER A 92 24.90 0.19 -1.39
C SER A 92 26.36 0.62 -1.65
N LYS A 93 26.96 1.36 -0.73
CA LYS A 93 28.37 1.81 -0.82
C LYS A 93 29.34 0.65 -0.61
N LEU A 94 29.07 -0.25 0.31
CA LEU A 94 29.91 -1.42 0.57
C LEU A 94 30.06 -2.31 -0.68
N LYS A 95 29.04 -2.41 -1.53
CA LYS A 95 29.12 -3.15 -2.79
C LYS A 95 30.03 -2.48 -3.83
N ILE A 96 30.07 -1.15 -3.83
CA ILE A 96 30.75 -0.36 -4.90
C ILE A 96 32.20 -0.04 -4.52
N GLY A 97 32.57 -0.14 -3.26
CA GLY A 97 33.71 0.58 -2.71
C GLY A 97 34.97 -0.21 -2.46
N THR A 98 36.06 0.44 -2.74
CA THR A 98 37.47 0.18 -2.54
C THR A 98 37.94 0.22 -1.07
N SER A 99 37.09 0.55 -0.11
CA SER A 99 37.41 0.59 1.31
C SER A 99 37.41 -0.79 2.02
N ILE A 100 37.26 -1.83 1.26
CA ILE A 100 37.08 -3.21 1.73
C ILE A 100 38.42 -3.88 2.15
N VAL A 101 39.54 -3.46 1.60
CA VAL A 101 40.82 -4.21 1.71
C VAL A 101 41.36 -4.29 3.14
N GLN A 102 41.25 -3.24 3.95
CA GLN A 102 41.70 -3.28 5.36
C GLN A 102 40.75 -4.07 6.24
N PHE A 103 39.47 -3.94 6.00
CA PHE A 103 38.42 -4.69 6.69
C PHE A 103 38.50 -6.20 6.42
N ASP A 104 38.83 -6.58 5.19
CA ASP A 104 38.92 -7.95 4.73
C ASP A 104 39.96 -8.75 5.52
N ALA A 105 41.15 -8.22 5.75
CA ALA A 105 42.22 -8.90 6.43
C ALA A 105 41.94 -9.13 7.92
N GLU A 106 41.29 -8.18 8.61
CA GLU A 106 40.91 -8.31 10.01
C GLU A 106 39.77 -9.29 10.19
N PHE A 107 38.73 -9.20 9.36
CA PHE A 107 37.58 -10.09 9.42
C PHE A 107 37.93 -11.55 9.08
N GLU A 108 38.79 -11.77 8.09
CA GLU A 108 39.25 -13.11 7.69
C GLU A 108 40.13 -13.72 8.76
N LYS A 109 40.98 -12.92 9.41
CA LYS A 109 41.88 -13.38 10.47
C LYS A 109 41.12 -13.74 11.76
N GLU A 110 40.08 -12.99 12.11
CA GLU A 110 39.33 -13.20 13.35
C GLU A 110 38.33 -14.36 13.22
N PHE A 111 37.75 -14.56 12.05
CA PHE A 111 36.78 -15.63 11.82
C PHE A 111 37.32 -16.84 11.05
N ASN A 112 38.63 -16.88 10.78
CA ASN A 112 39.29 -17.98 10.05
C ASN A 112 38.64 -18.31 8.70
N LEU A 113 38.16 -17.28 7.99
CA LEU A 113 37.42 -17.40 6.73
C LEU A 113 38.34 -17.12 5.55
N GLN A 114 38.16 -17.85 4.46
CA GLN A 114 38.79 -17.57 3.17
C GLN A 114 38.30 -16.23 2.58
N PRO A 115 39.09 -15.52 1.76
CA PRO A 115 38.63 -14.32 1.08
C PRO A 115 37.32 -14.58 0.35
N ARG A 116 36.26 -13.83 0.72
CA ARG A 116 34.92 -14.03 0.20
C ARG A 116 34.37 -12.75 -0.40
N THR A 117 33.50 -12.91 -1.36
CA THR A 117 32.78 -11.78 -1.93
C THR A 117 31.92 -11.07 -0.85
N TYR A 118 31.66 -9.80 -1.05
CA TYR A 118 30.75 -9.02 -0.20
C TYR A 118 29.42 -9.76 0.09
N LEU A 119 28.90 -10.43 -0.92
CA LEU A 119 27.62 -11.16 -0.84
C LEU A 119 27.67 -12.37 0.07
N GLU A 120 28.75 -13.12 -0.01
CA GLU A 120 28.97 -14.27 0.89
C GLU A 120 29.06 -13.83 2.35
N ARG A 121 29.70 -12.68 2.61
CA ARG A 121 29.80 -12.10 3.95
C ARG A 121 28.45 -11.66 4.50
N ILE A 122 27.65 -10.95 3.68
CA ILE A 122 26.29 -10.57 4.07
C ILE A 122 25.43 -11.81 4.34
N SER A 123 25.55 -12.86 3.53
CA SER A 123 24.82 -14.12 3.75
C SER A 123 25.20 -14.80 5.05
N ILE A 124 26.49 -14.87 5.38
CA ILE A 124 26.98 -15.44 6.64
C ILE A 124 26.47 -14.62 7.84
N LEU A 125 26.53 -13.29 7.73
CA LEU A 125 26.04 -12.40 8.78
C LEU A 125 24.53 -12.55 8.96
N ASN A 126 23.77 -12.69 7.87
CA ASN A 126 22.33 -12.94 7.92
C ASN A 126 22.02 -14.25 8.65
N GLU A 127 22.76 -15.33 8.34
CA GLU A 127 22.59 -16.63 9.02
C GLU A 127 22.91 -16.53 10.52
N LYS A 128 24.00 -15.86 10.88
CA LYS A 128 24.37 -15.63 12.28
C LYS A 128 23.32 -14.80 13.00
N MET A 129 22.90 -13.66 12.44
CA MET A 129 21.85 -12.80 13.01
C MET A 129 20.54 -13.58 13.22
N LEU A 130 20.11 -14.35 12.22
CA LEU A 130 18.88 -15.12 12.32
C LEU A 130 19.00 -16.23 13.39
N LYS A 131 20.13 -16.92 13.45
CA LYS A 131 20.40 -17.94 14.48
C LYS A 131 20.32 -17.35 15.88
N VAL A 132 21.00 -16.24 16.13
CA VAL A 132 20.98 -15.57 17.44
C VAL A 132 19.56 -15.13 17.80
N LEU A 133 18.80 -14.54 16.86
CA LEU A 133 17.41 -14.18 17.11
C LEU A 133 16.49 -15.38 17.36
N CYS A 134 16.84 -16.55 16.80
CA CYS A 134 16.16 -17.82 17.08
C CYS A 134 16.48 -18.39 18.48
N ASP A 135 17.63 -18.07 19.03
CA ASP A 135 18.09 -18.60 20.31
C ASP A 135 17.85 -17.64 21.50
N VAL A 136 17.85 -16.31 21.26
CA VAL A 136 17.68 -15.29 22.30
C VAL A 136 16.36 -15.43 23.06
N GLU A 137 16.39 -15.30 24.37
CA GLU A 137 15.20 -15.31 25.21
C GLU A 137 14.58 -13.91 25.34
N LEU A 138 13.31 -13.79 25.01
CA LEU A 138 12.60 -12.51 25.00
C LEU A 138 11.78 -12.25 26.27
N ASN A 139 11.78 -13.19 27.25
CA ASN A 139 11.06 -13.05 28.54
C ASN A 139 9.62 -12.51 28.37
N ASP A 140 8.79 -13.22 27.57
CA ASP A 140 7.40 -12.86 27.21
C ASP A 140 7.21 -11.56 26.40
N ARG A 141 8.30 -10.89 26.04
CA ARG A 141 8.22 -9.72 25.16
C ARG A 141 7.91 -10.14 23.74
N GLN A 142 7.16 -9.30 23.04
CA GLN A 142 6.77 -9.50 21.66
C GLN A 142 7.30 -8.33 20.81
N ILE A 143 7.82 -8.63 19.64
CA ILE A 143 8.35 -7.63 18.71
C ILE A 143 7.54 -7.70 17.42
N SER A 144 7.03 -6.56 16.96
CA SER A 144 6.39 -6.43 15.65
C SER A 144 7.06 -5.31 14.87
N LEU A 145 7.76 -5.68 13.80
CA LEU A 145 8.28 -4.73 12.81
C LEU A 145 7.19 -4.53 11.74
N ILE A 146 6.62 -3.33 11.68
CA ILE A 146 5.53 -2.99 10.76
C ILE A 146 6.09 -2.12 9.65
N ILE A 147 6.05 -2.61 8.41
CA ILE A 147 6.61 -1.94 7.24
C ILE A 147 5.48 -1.44 6.35
N ASP A 148 5.45 -0.13 6.09
CA ASP A 148 4.48 0.59 5.26
C ASP A 148 5.20 1.45 4.21
N GLY A 149 4.47 2.10 3.31
CA GLY A 149 5.01 3.08 2.37
C GLY A 149 5.48 2.49 1.04
N PHE A 150 4.89 1.38 0.58
CA PHE A 150 5.22 0.77 -0.71
C PHE A 150 4.73 1.57 -1.92
N ASP A 151 3.84 2.54 -1.72
CA ASP A 151 3.22 3.31 -2.80
C ASP A 151 4.23 4.06 -3.67
N ASP A 152 5.32 4.53 -3.07
CA ASP A 152 6.37 5.25 -3.77
C ASP A 152 7.19 4.36 -4.73
N ILE A 153 7.20 3.04 -4.50
CA ILE A 153 7.89 2.09 -5.41
C ILE A 153 7.29 2.14 -6.80
N LEU A 154 5.99 2.30 -6.88
CA LEU A 154 5.23 2.25 -8.12
C LEU A 154 5.37 3.50 -8.97
N ARG A 155 5.48 4.66 -8.31
CA ARG A 155 5.62 5.94 -9.00
C ARG A 155 6.85 6.02 -9.90
N TYR A 156 7.83 5.13 -9.72
CA TYR A 156 9.14 5.29 -10.35
C TYR A 156 9.55 4.29 -11.41
N LYS A 157 8.95 3.12 -11.62
CA LYS A 157 9.12 2.22 -12.80
C LYS A 157 8.64 0.77 -12.57
N LYS A 158 8.10 0.13 -13.63
CA LYS A 158 7.72 -1.31 -13.70
C LYS A 158 8.84 -2.29 -13.28
N ASN A 159 10.12 -1.93 -13.48
CA ASN A 159 11.28 -2.80 -13.20
C ASN A 159 11.63 -2.96 -11.71
N LYS A 160 10.80 -2.43 -10.80
CA LYS A 160 11.07 -2.48 -9.34
C LYS A 160 10.17 -3.46 -8.58
N MET A 161 9.28 -4.16 -9.27
CA MET A 161 8.44 -5.20 -8.64
C MET A 161 9.26 -6.33 -8.04
N ASP A 162 10.43 -6.65 -8.62
CA ASP A 162 11.36 -7.63 -8.05
C ASP A 162 11.85 -7.23 -6.64
N ILE A 163 11.96 -5.94 -6.35
CA ILE A 163 12.34 -5.43 -5.02
C ILE A 163 11.25 -5.74 -4.00
N VAL A 164 9.99 -5.50 -4.36
CA VAL A 164 8.82 -5.80 -3.49
C VAL A 164 8.69 -7.31 -3.28
N ALA A 165 8.77 -8.07 -4.36
CA ALA A 165 8.68 -9.52 -4.30
C ALA A 165 9.80 -10.12 -3.42
N SER A 166 11.03 -9.61 -3.55
CA SER A 166 12.15 -10.02 -2.69
C SER A 166 11.90 -9.68 -1.22
N LEU A 167 11.33 -8.52 -0.92
CA LEU A 167 10.99 -8.14 0.46
C LEU A 167 9.93 -9.05 1.07
N ILE A 168 8.87 -9.37 0.31
CA ILE A 168 7.84 -10.31 0.77
C ILE A 168 8.44 -11.69 1.07
N ARG A 169 9.32 -12.20 0.19
CA ARG A 169 10.01 -13.47 0.40
C ARG A 169 10.95 -13.43 1.61
N SER A 170 11.68 -12.34 1.82
CA SER A 170 12.56 -12.16 2.98
C SER A 170 11.77 -12.12 4.28
N ALA A 171 10.66 -11.38 4.32
CA ALA A 171 9.81 -11.31 5.50
C ALA A 171 9.19 -12.68 5.83
N ASP A 172 8.72 -13.41 4.82
CA ASP A 172 8.18 -14.75 4.98
C ASP A 172 9.25 -15.72 5.52
N TYR A 173 10.43 -15.73 4.91
CA TYR A 173 11.55 -16.56 5.33
C TYR A 173 11.93 -16.34 6.79
N ILE A 174 12.13 -15.08 7.20
CA ILE A 174 12.50 -14.71 8.56
C ILE A 174 11.37 -15.05 9.54
N ASN A 175 10.12 -14.73 9.20
CA ASN A 175 8.95 -15.04 10.01
C ASN A 175 8.80 -16.54 10.25
N ASN A 176 9.00 -17.37 9.23
CA ASN A 176 8.89 -18.82 9.32
C ASN A 176 10.00 -19.41 10.20
N ALA A 177 11.25 -18.93 10.05
CA ALA A 177 12.36 -19.37 10.88
C ALA A 177 12.13 -19.04 12.38
N LEU A 178 11.70 -17.83 12.68
CA LEU A 178 11.37 -17.38 14.03
C LEU A 178 10.17 -18.13 14.62
N MET A 179 9.14 -18.37 13.81
CA MET A 179 7.95 -19.12 14.21
C MET A 179 8.27 -20.58 14.56
N MET A 180 9.12 -21.26 13.78
CA MET A 180 9.58 -22.62 14.07
C MET A 180 10.27 -22.74 15.42
N LYS A 181 10.95 -21.67 15.86
CA LYS A 181 11.59 -21.54 17.17
C LYS A 181 10.66 -20.93 18.23
N LYS A 182 9.38 -20.75 17.92
CA LYS A 182 8.35 -20.18 18.82
C LYS A 182 8.73 -18.78 19.35
N LYS A 183 9.51 -18.01 18.57
CA LYS A 183 9.86 -16.64 18.94
C LYS A 183 8.72 -15.68 18.65
N LYS A 184 8.45 -14.80 19.60
CA LYS A 184 7.39 -13.79 19.50
C LYS A 184 7.89 -12.54 18.73
N ILE A 185 8.53 -12.75 17.58
CA ILE A 185 8.99 -11.70 16.68
C ILE A 185 8.22 -11.86 15.35
N LYS A 186 7.66 -10.77 14.83
CA LYS A 186 6.90 -10.78 13.57
C LYS A 186 7.21 -9.57 12.72
N ILE A 187 7.45 -9.79 11.44
CA ILE A 187 7.51 -8.75 10.41
C ILE A 187 6.14 -8.70 9.74
N LEU A 188 5.53 -7.53 9.72
CA LEU A 188 4.25 -7.25 9.09
C LEU A 188 4.47 -6.28 7.93
N LEU A 189 4.05 -6.66 6.73
CA LEU A 189 4.11 -5.81 5.54
C LEU A 189 2.69 -5.30 5.25
N LEU A 190 2.53 -3.99 5.19
CA LEU A 190 1.27 -3.34 4.80
C LEU A 190 1.33 -3.04 3.31
N VAL A 191 0.76 -3.91 2.49
CA VAL A 191 0.86 -3.84 1.03
C VAL A 191 -0.53 -3.68 0.42
N ARG A 192 -0.65 -2.80 -0.55
CA ARG A 192 -1.90 -2.63 -1.32
C ARG A 192 -2.13 -3.85 -2.22
N GLU A 193 -3.38 -4.26 -2.36
CA GLU A 193 -3.77 -5.43 -3.16
C GLU A 193 -3.44 -5.26 -4.64
N ASP A 194 -3.61 -4.05 -5.19
CA ASP A 194 -3.27 -3.73 -6.57
C ASP A 194 -1.77 -3.87 -6.86
N LEU A 195 -0.90 -3.59 -5.86
CA LEU A 195 0.53 -3.80 -5.97
C LEU A 195 0.88 -5.28 -6.06
N ILE A 196 0.28 -6.07 -5.17
CA ILE A 196 0.48 -7.52 -5.14
C ILE A 196 0.04 -8.14 -6.47
N ALA A 197 -1.08 -7.70 -7.03
CA ALA A 197 -1.61 -8.17 -8.31
C ALA A 197 -0.68 -7.92 -9.51
N MET A 198 0.23 -6.94 -9.40
CA MET A 198 1.22 -6.64 -10.45
C MET A 198 2.49 -7.49 -10.36
N VAL A 199 2.73 -8.14 -9.24
CA VAL A 199 3.90 -9.00 -9.06
C VAL A 199 3.64 -10.35 -9.72
N VAL A 200 4.35 -10.61 -10.81
CA VAL A 200 4.28 -11.90 -11.53
C VAL A 200 5.30 -12.85 -10.93
N ASP A 201 4.90 -13.57 -9.89
CA ASP A 201 5.73 -14.59 -9.25
C ASP A 201 4.86 -15.73 -8.70
N PRO A 202 4.99 -16.95 -9.25
CA PRO A 202 4.15 -18.08 -8.83
C PRO A 202 4.26 -18.45 -7.34
N ASP A 203 5.47 -18.33 -6.77
CA ASP A 203 5.72 -18.69 -5.37
C ASP A 203 5.11 -17.66 -4.40
N LEU A 204 5.00 -16.39 -4.82
CA LEU A 204 4.36 -15.36 -4.00
C LEU A 204 2.87 -15.66 -3.77
N ASN A 205 2.20 -16.27 -4.72
CA ASN A 205 0.79 -16.67 -4.54
C ASN A 205 0.61 -17.59 -3.33
N LYS A 206 1.56 -18.51 -3.11
CA LYS A 206 1.54 -19.39 -1.94
C LYS A 206 1.78 -18.62 -0.65
N ILE A 207 2.80 -17.75 -0.62
CA ILE A 207 3.12 -16.92 0.55
C ILE A 207 1.92 -16.04 0.93
N ILE A 208 1.28 -15.42 -0.06
CA ILE A 208 0.11 -14.56 0.15
C ILE A 208 -1.08 -15.39 0.65
N HIS A 209 -1.34 -16.55 0.05
CA HIS A 209 -2.45 -17.40 0.45
C HIS A 209 -2.30 -17.90 1.90
N ASP A 210 -1.08 -18.27 2.30
CA ASP A 210 -0.81 -18.87 3.60
C ASP A 210 -0.58 -17.82 4.71
N GLY A 211 -0.08 -16.63 4.35
CA GLY A 211 0.39 -15.63 5.32
C GLY A 211 -0.29 -14.27 5.30
N ALA A 212 -1.06 -13.93 4.25
CA ALA A 212 -1.66 -12.61 4.16
C ALA A 212 -3.06 -12.54 4.79
N ILE A 213 -3.36 -11.40 5.39
CA ILE A 213 -4.71 -11.04 5.84
C ILE A 213 -5.23 -9.96 4.91
N SER A 214 -6.24 -10.28 4.10
CA SER A 214 -6.91 -9.30 3.25
C SER A 214 -7.90 -8.47 4.07
N LEU A 215 -7.72 -7.16 4.06
CA LEU A 215 -8.64 -6.19 4.68
C LEU A 215 -9.52 -5.57 3.60
N SER A 216 -10.75 -6.04 3.49
CA SER A 216 -11.75 -5.48 2.58
C SER A 216 -12.94 -4.92 3.36
N TRP A 217 -13.36 -3.72 2.99
CA TRP A 217 -14.53 -3.05 3.56
C TRP A 217 -15.80 -3.24 2.73
N SER A 218 -15.68 -3.75 1.49
CA SER A 218 -16.81 -3.89 0.55
C SER A 218 -17.92 -4.82 1.05
N ASN A 219 -17.56 -5.85 1.79
CA ASN A 219 -18.48 -6.82 2.39
C ASN A 219 -18.83 -6.51 3.86
N ARG A 220 -18.33 -5.39 4.39
CA ARG A 220 -18.44 -4.98 5.79
C ARG A 220 -18.91 -3.54 5.93
N LEU A 221 -20.00 -3.20 5.25
CA LEU A 221 -20.53 -1.83 5.28
C LEU A 221 -21.00 -1.39 6.67
N ASP A 222 -21.39 -2.35 7.52
CA ASP A 222 -21.74 -2.09 8.92
C ASP A 222 -20.49 -1.72 9.73
N ASP A 223 -19.32 -2.32 9.45
CA ASP A 223 -18.04 -1.97 10.09
C ASP A 223 -17.63 -0.53 9.74
N LEU A 224 -17.90 -0.05 8.51
CA LEU A 224 -17.70 1.36 8.16
C LEU A 224 -18.59 2.30 8.98
N LYS A 225 -19.82 1.90 9.25
CA LYS A 225 -20.74 2.67 10.09
C LYS A 225 -20.28 2.67 11.54
N GLU A 226 -19.79 1.54 12.01
CA GLU A 226 -19.22 1.42 13.34
C GLU A 226 -17.96 2.28 13.50
N LEU A 227 -17.09 2.32 12.50
CA LEU A 227 -15.92 3.22 12.46
C LEU A 227 -16.37 4.69 12.59
N VAL A 228 -17.42 5.11 11.87
CA VAL A 228 -17.97 6.46 11.98
C VAL A 228 -18.55 6.70 13.37
N ASN A 229 -19.29 5.74 13.92
CA ASN A 229 -19.82 5.83 15.29
C ASN A 229 -18.69 5.96 16.32
N LEU A 230 -17.59 5.23 16.15
CA LEU A 230 -16.40 5.36 17.01
C LEU A 230 -15.81 6.77 16.95
N ARG A 231 -15.77 7.39 15.77
CA ARG A 231 -15.34 8.80 15.63
C ARG A 231 -16.28 9.76 16.35
N PHE A 232 -17.59 9.55 16.28
CA PHE A 232 -18.55 10.34 17.04
C PHE A 232 -18.36 10.17 18.56
N LYS A 233 -18.11 8.94 19.02
CA LYS A 233 -17.81 8.65 20.43
C LYS A 233 -16.55 9.39 20.90
N LEU A 234 -15.47 9.34 20.11
CA LEU A 234 -14.23 10.06 20.39
C LEU A 234 -14.39 11.59 20.37
N SER A 235 -15.41 12.10 19.66
CA SER A 235 -15.78 13.51 19.65
C SER A 235 -16.73 13.90 20.77
N GLY A 236 -17.02 13.00 21.75
CA GLY A 236 -17.82 13.28 22.93
C GLY A 236 -19.29 12.89 22.82
N VAL A 237 -19.71 12.24 21.74
CA VAL A 237 -21.10 11.73 21.65
C VAL A 237 -21.27 10.52 22.57
N ARG A 238 -22.32 10.54 23.38
CA ARG A 238 -22.62 9.44 24.31
C ARG A 238 -22.99 8.18 23.54
N GLU A 239 -22.62 7.02 24.05
CA GLU A 239 -22.83 5.73 23.41
C GLU A 239 -24.29 5.45 23.04
N LYS A 240 -25.23 5.80 23.92
CA LYS A 240 -26.67 5.67 23.69
C LYS A 240 -27.20 6.50 22.51
N ASP A 241 -26.50 7.57 22.14
CA ASP A 241 -26.93 8.53 21.11
C ASP A 241 -26.26 8.22 19.74
N LEU A 242 -25.26 7.33 19.67
CA LEU A 242 -24.48 7.03 18.46
C LEU A 242 -25.36 6.57 17.29
N ASN A 243 -26.31 5.68 17.54
CA ASN A 243 -27.20 5.18 16.49
C ASN A 243 -28.13 6.24 15.91
N ALA A 244 -28.42 7.31 16.68
CA ALA A 244 -29.23 8.43 16.24
C ALA A 244 -28.42 9.52 15.51
N CYS A 245 -27.09 9.60 15.72
CA CYS A 245 -26.25 10.66 15.19
C CYS A 245 -26.44 10.88 13.70
N TRP A 246 -26.33 9.82 12.90
CA TRP A 246 -26.46 9.94 11.45
C TRP A 246 -27.84 10.50 11.05
N LYS A 247 -28.93 10.02 11.68
CA LYS A 247 -30.30 10.48 11.40
C LYS A 247 -30.52 11.94 11.83
N ASN A 248 -29.84 12.36 12.89
CA ASN A 248 -29.92 13.73 13.39
C ASN A 248 -29.15 14.70 12.50
N MET A 249 -28.02 14.28 11.92
CA MET A 249 -27.17 15.13 11.09
C MET A 249 -27.58 15.16 9.60
N PHE A 250 -28.27 14.13 9.10
CA PHE A 250 -28.57 13.98 7.68
C PHE A 250 -30.06 13.73 7.41
N PRO A 251 -30.54 14.00 6.18
CA PRO A 251 -31.90 13.64 5.76
C PRO A 251 -32.12 12.14 5.86
N ASN A 252 -33.32 11.71 6.22
CA ASN A 252 -33.62 10.27 6.36
C ASN A 252 -33.51 9.53 5.02
N LYS A 253 -33.98 10.15 3.93
CA LYS A 253 -33.98 9.57 2.57
C LYS A 253 -33.59 10.59 1.52
N ILE A 254 -32.83 10.14 0.53
CA ILE A 254 -32.44 10.87 -0.67
C ILE A 254 -32.61 9.92 -1.87
N LYS A 255 -33.45 10.28 -2.86
CA LYS A 255 -33.69 9.43 -4.06
C LYS A 255 -34.01 7.97 -3.69
N ASN A 256 -34.95 7.73 -2.80
CA ASN A 256 -35.39 6.41 -2.33
C ASN A 256 -34.34 5.55 -1.59
N LYS A 257 -33.15 6.10 -1.32
CA LYS A 257 -32.13 5.47 -0.46
C LYS A 257 -32.02 6.19 0.88
N ASN A 258 -31.62 5.48 1.92
CA ASN A 258 -31.24 6.17 3.14
C ASN A 258 -29.99 7.02 2.91
N SER A 259 -29.77 8.06 3.72
CA SER A 259 -28.66 9.01 3.51
C SER A 259 -27.28 8.38 3.68
N TRP A 260 -27.16 7.32 4.48
CA TRP A 260 -25.92 6.55 4.62
C TRP A 260 -25.56 5.83 3.34
N GLU A 261 -26.46 5.04 2.80
CA GLU A 261 -26.25 4.34 1.51
C GLU A 261 -26.02 5.34 0.38
N TYR A 262 -26.75 6.46 0.39
CA TYR A 262 -26.57 7.51 -0.59
C TYR A 262 -25.16 8.14 -0.53
N ALA A 263 -24.63 8.39 0.67
CA ALA A 263 -23.25 8.87 0.83
C ALA A 263 -22.24 7.82 0.37
N LEU A 264 -22.40 6.57 0.81
CA LEU A 264 -21.52 5.47 0.43
C LEU A 264 -21.46 5.26 -1.09
N ASP A 265 -22.55 5.38 -1.79
CA ASP A 265 -22.58 5.25 -3.26
C ASP A 265 -21.67 6.26 -3.98
N HIS A 266 -21.26 7.34 -3.34
CA HIS A 266 -20.31 8.33 -3.86
C HIS A 266 -18.86 8.07 -3.42
N THR A 267 -18.60 6.97 -2.71
CA THR A 267 -17.29 6.56 -2.19
C THR A 267 -16.87 5.21 -2.77
N LEU A 268 -15.63 4.83 -2.58
CA LEU A 268 -15.12 3.50 -2.91
C LEU A 268 -15.20 2.53 -1.71
N TYR A 269 -16.10 2.80 -0.77
CA TYR A 269 -16.25 2.03 0.47
C TYR A 269 -14.97 1.97 1.32
N LYS A 270 -14.07 2.96 1.14
CA LYS A 270 -12.85 3.10 1.95
C LYS A 270 -13.15 3.92 3.21
N PRO A 271 -12.58 3.58 4.38
CA PRO A 271 -12.70 4.41 5.60
C PRO A 271 -12.32 5.86 5.36
N ARG A 272 -11.24 6.11 4.64
CA ARG A 272 -10.77 7.47 4.31
C ARG A 272 -11.85 8.27 3.58
N ASP A 273 -12.53 7.66 2.62
CA ASP A 273 -13.53 8.34 1.79
C ASP A 273 -14.69 8.86 2.62
N ILE A 274 -15.26 8.02 3.48
CA ILE A 274 -16.41 8.43 4.31
C ILE A 274 -16.00 9.45 5.37
N LEU A 275 -14.79 9.34 5.92
CA LEU A 275 -14.27 10.34 6.86
C LEU A 275 -14.02 11.68 6.16
N GLN A 276 -13.49 11.68 4.94
CA GLN A 276 -13.33 12.90 4.16
C GLN A 276 -14.69 13.53 3.80
N PHE A 277 -15.68 12.75 3.43
CA PHE A 277 -17.04 13.27 3.24
C PHE A 277 -17.56 13.98 4.50
N LEU A 278 -17.36 13.40 5.69
CA LEU A 278 -17.76 14.04 6.96
C LEU A 278 -16.94 15.31 7.26
N ASN A 279 -15.66 15.33 6.93
CA ASN A 279 -14.82 16.52 7.06
C ASN A 279 -15.35 17.66 6.16
N TYR A 280 -15.73 17.36 4.91
CA TYR A 280 -16.37 18.35 4.04
C TYR A 280 -17.75 18.80 4.54
N CYS A 281 -18.52 17.94 5.22
CA CYS A 281 -19.75 18.39 5.87
C CYS A 281 -19.47 19.46 6.92
N LYS A 282 -18.43 19.26 7.74
CA LYS A 282 -18.01 20.22 8.77
C LYS A 282 -17.43 21.49 8.17
N GLU A 283 -16.64 21.38 7.09
CA GLU A 283 -16.00 22.52 6.42
C GLU A 283 -17.03 23.43 5.74
N GLU A 284 -17.94 22.86 4.96
CA GLU A 284 -18.93 23.62 4.17
C GLU A 284 -20.08 24.17 5.05
N TYR A 285 -20.41 23.49 6.14
CA TYR A 285 -21.54 23.82 7.01
C TYR A 285 -21.21 23.70 8.51
N PRO A 286 -20.23 24.48 9.02
CA PRO A 286 -19.67 24.29 10.37
C PRO A 286 -20.68 24.54 11.51
N GLN A 287 -21.73 25.34 11.27
CA GLN A 287 -22.75 25.71 12.28
C GLN A 287 -24.06 24.95 12.12
N LYS A 288 -24.12 23.97 11.19
CA LYS A 288 -25.35 23.22 10.96
C LYS A 288 -25.41 21.94 11.80
N GLU A 289 -26.47 21.80 12.57
CA GLU A 289 -26.76 20.54 13.28
C GLU A 289 -27.30 19.48 12.33
N LYS A 290 -28.11 19.88 11.35
CA LYS A 290 -28.69 18.97 10.35
C LYS A 290 -28.63 19.56 8.95
N LEU A 291 -28.09 18.79 8.03
CA LEU A 291 -28.01 19.14 6.61
C LEU A 291 -29.32 18.83 5.89
N THR A 292 -29.72 19.71 4.99
CA THR A 292 -30.76 19.47 4.00
C THR A 292 -30.25 18.59 2.86
N ILE A 293 -31.16 18.09 2.01
CA ILE A 293 -30.79 17.34 0.80
C ILE A 293 -29.91 18.16 -0.12
N SER A 294 -30.21 19.45 -0.32
CA SER A 294 -29.42 20.35 -1.17
C SER A 294 -28.02 20.58 -0.60
N GLU A 295 -27.91 20.81 0.70
CA GLU A 295 -26.62 21.00 1.37
C GLU A 295 -25.76 19.74 1.28
N MET A 296 -26.34 18.55 1.53
CA MET A 296 -25.62 17.30 1.35
C MET A 296 -25.14 17.08 -0.09
N GLN A 297 -25.91 17.53 -1.08
CA GLN A 297 -25.52 17.50 -2.49
C GLN A 297 -24.38 18.47 -2.80
N ASN A 298 -24.34 19.64 -2.15
CA ASN A 298 -23.24 20.60 -2.25
C ASN A 298 -21.96 20.05 -1.62
N VAL A 299 -22.06 19.43 -0.44
CA VAL A 299 -20.94 18.72 0.18
C VAL A 299 -20.37 17.63 -0.73
N LEU A 300 -21.22 16.80 -1.35
CA LEU A 300 -20.79 15.77 -2.28
C LEU A 300 -20.13 16.38 -3.55
N LYS A 301 -20.51 17.59 -3.95
CA LYS A 301 -19.84 18.31 -5.03
C LYS A 301 -18.45 18.76 -4.61
N ALA A 302 -18.31 19.34 -3.42
CA ALA A 302 -17.02 19.75 -2.86
C ALA A 302 -16.09 18.53 -2.68
N TYR A 303 -16.58 17.45 -2.07
CA TYR A 303 -15.89 16.18 -1.91
C TYR A 303 -15.41 15.62 -3.26
N SER A 304 -16.29 15.58 -4.27
CA SER A 304 -15.96 15.09 -5.62
C SER A 304 -14.83 15.90 -6.25
N ASN A 305 -14.90 17.24 -6.18
CA ASN A 305 -13.93 18.12 -6.83
C ASN A 305 -12.57 18.16 -6.14
N ARG A 306 -12.58 18.29 -4.80
CA ARG A 306 -11.36 18.57 -4.05
C ARG A 306 -10.65 17.31 -3.55
N TYR A 307 -11.36 16.17 -3.48
CA TYR A 307 -10.81 14.93 -2.99
C TYR A 307 -10.92 13.80 -4.01
N PHE A 308 -12.12 13.39 -4.42
CA PHE A 308 -12.32 12.14 -5.14
C PHE A 308 -11.68 12.13 -6.55
N ILE A 309 -11.73 13.27 -7.27
CA ILE A 309 -11.06 13.42 -8.57
C ILE A 309 -9.55 13.51 -8.40
N GLU A 310 -9.06 14.19 -7.38
CA GLU A 310 -7.61 14.30 -7.13
C GLU A 310 -7.02 12.97 -6.65
N GLU A 311 -7.75 12.22 -5.82
CA GLU A 311 -7.34 10.86 -5.42
C GLU A 311 -7.29 9.92 -6.63
N MET A 312 -8.24 10.02 -7.56
CA MET A 312 -8.18 9.28 -8.84
C MET A 312 -6.88 9.59 -9.60
N LYS A 313 -6.51 10.87 -9.73
CA LYS A 313 -5.28 11.25 -10.42
C LYS A 313 -4.05 10.71 -9.70
N ASN A 314 -4.04 10.79 -8.37
CA ASN A 314 -2.94 10.29 -7.54
C ASN A 314 -2.76 8.77 -7.71
N GLU A 315 -3.83 7.99 -7.75
CA GLU A 315 -3.77 6.54 -7.93
C GLU A 315 -3.28 6.13 -9.34
N LEU A 316 -3.45 6.99 -10.34
CA LEU A 316 -2.96 6.75 -11.70
C LEU A 316 -1.51 7.24 -11.93
N SER A 317 -1.02 8.11 -11.05
CA SER A 317 0.31 8.70 -11.16
C SER A 317 1.40 7.62 -11.14
N GLY A 318 2.35 7.72 -12.07
CA GLY A 318 3.44 6.75 -12.23
C GLY A 318 3.09 5.53 -13.09
N PHE A 319 1.80 5.29 -13.38
CA PHE A 319 1.34 4.20 -14.27
C PHE A 319 0.90 4.70 -15.63
N ILE A 320 0.28 5.87 -15.64
CA ILE A 320 -0.28 6.51 -16.83
C ILE A 320 0.49 7.81 -17.08
N ASP A 321 0.58 8.22 -18.33
CA ASP A 321 1.20 9.49 -18.72
C ASP A 321 0.47 10.67 -18.06
N ASP A 322 1.22 11.59 -17.48
CA ASP A 322 0.67 12.72 -16.71
C ASP A 322 -0.29 13.59 -17.56
N ASP A 323 0.00 13.79 -18.85
CA ASP A 323 -0.85 14.56 -19.75
C ASP A 323 -2.22 13.88 -19.94
N LEU A 324 -2.23 12.56 -20.03
CA LEU A 324 -3.46 11.77 -20.09
C LEU A 324 -4.23 11.84 -18.76
N ILE A 325 -3.54 11.74 -17.62
CA ILE A 325 -4.16 11.86 -16.28
C ILE A 325 -4.86 13.20 -16.11
N VAL A 326 -4.21 14.30 -16.49
CA VAL A 326 -4.77 15.66 -16.42
C VAL A 326 -6.00 15.79 -17.31
N SER A 327 -6.03 15.07 -18.42
CA SER A 327 -7.14 15.13 -19.41
C SER A 327 -8.37 14.30 -19.00
N ILE A 328 -8.25 13.31 -18.09
CA ILE A 328 -9.35 12.41 -17.70
C ILE A 328 -10.64 13.15 -17.27
N PRO A 329 -10.59 14.19 -16.39
CA PRO A 329 -11.81 14.90 -16.00
C PRO A 329 -12.55 15.51 -17.19
N SER A 330 -11.85 16.02 -18.20
CA SER A 330 -12.46 16.58 -19.39
C SER A 330 -13.03 15.50 -20.30
N ILE A 331 -12.36 14.37 -20.44
CA ILE A 331 -12.83 13.18 -21.17
C ILE A 331 -14.13 12.68 -20.53
N PHE A 332 -14.16 12.48 -19.21
CA PHE A 332 -15.34 12.00 -18.51
C PHE A 332 -16.52 13.00 -18.56
N ARG A 333 -16.23 14.30 -18.55
CA ARG A 333 -17.28 15.32 -18.75
C ARG A 333 -17.91 15.22 -20.12
N ARG A 334 -17.14 14.96 -21.19
CA ARG A 334 -17.66 14.74 -22.54
C ARG A 334 -18.45 13.45 -22.68
N LEU A 335 -18.08 12.41 -21.96
CA LEU A 335 -18.86 11.16 -21.89
C LEU A 335 -20.23 11.36 -21.22
N GLY A 336 -20.37 12.39 -20.37
CA GLY A 336 -21.67 12.82 -19.86
C GLY A 336 -22.36 11.84 -18.91
N GLY A 337 -21.64 10.90 -18.29
CA GLY A 337 -22.18 9.87 -17.38
C GLY A 337 -22.93 8.75 -18.08
N ARG A 338 -22.91 8.68 -19.41
CA ARG A 338 -23.40 7.53 -20.18
C ARG A 338 -22.39 6.40 -20.20
N ALA A 339 -22.85 5.21 -20.59
CA ALA A 339 -21.95 4.10 -20.89
C ALA A 339 -21.08 4.42 -22.13
N PHE A 340 -19.85 3.94 -22.13
CA PHE A 340 -18.88 4.19 -23.19
C PHE A 340 -18.04 2.94 -23.47
N SER A 341 -17.51 2.86 -24.69
CA SER A 341 -16.64 1.77 -25.15
C SER A 341 -15.16 2.17 -25.10
N LEU A 342 -14.28 1.18 -25.24
CA LEU A 342 -12.84 1.38 -25.42
C LEU A 342 -12.53 2.33 -26.59
N SER A 343 -13.23 2.18 -27.72
CA SER A 343 -13.01 3.01 -28.91
C SER A 343 -13.40 4.48 -28.69
N GLU A 344 -14.50 4.73 -27.95
CA GLU A 344 -14.94 6.09 -27.64
C GLU A 344 -13.95 6.82 -26.73
N ILE A 345 -13.47 6.16 -25.67
CA ILE A 345 -12.50 6.79 -24.78
C ILE A 345 -11.15 6.99 -25.48
N ASN A 346 -10.70 6.07 -26.34
CA ASN A 346 -9.49 6.25 -27.13
C ASN A 346 -9.59 7.47 -28.06
N LYS A 347 -10.72 7.63 -28.76
CA LYS A 347 -10.97 8.80 -29.59
C LYS A 347 -10.93 10.10 -28.78
N LEU A 348 -11.62 10.16 -27.64
CA LEU A 348 -11.65 11.33 -26.78
C LEU A 348 -10.28 11.63 -26.16
N SER A 349 -9.50 10.62 -25.82
CA SER A 349 -8.14 10.78 -25.33
C SER A 349 -7.26 11.46 -26.35
N ASN A 350 -7.32 11.03 -27.62
CA ASN A 350 -6.57 11.66 -28.72
C ASN A 350 -7.05 13.08 -29.05
N GLU A 351 -8.30 13.41 -28.77
CA GLU A 351 -8.83 14.76 -28.95
C GLU A 351 -8.46 15.73 -27.82
N GLN A 352 -8.28 15.22 -26.60
CA GLN A 352 -8.10 16.05 -25.39
C GLN A 352 -6.66 16.17 -24.90
N CYS A 353 -5.82 15.19 -25.20
CA CYS A 353 -4.42 15.23 -24.81
C CYS A 353 -3.60 16.08 -25.78
N THR A 354 -2.64 16.81 -25.24
CA THR A 354 -1.71 17.61 -26.05
C THR A 354 -0.73 16.72 -26.80
N LYS A 355 -0.36 15.58 -26.22
CA LYS A 355 0.37 14.51 -26.93
C LYS A 355 -0.55 13.80 -27.92
N LYS A 356 -0.25 13.94 -29.20
CA LYS A 356 -0.91 13.20 -30.27
C LYS A 356 -0.40 11.75 -30.28
N ASN A 357 -1.29 10.78 -30.56
CA ASN A 357 -1.07 9.33 -30.73
C ASN A 357 -1.11 8.51 -29.43
N ILE A 358 -2.20 8.64 -28.67
CA ILE A 358 -2.54 7.68 -27.64
C ILE A 358 -3.02 6.39 -28.32
N THR A 359 -2.29 5.32 -28.11
CA THR A 359 -2.56 4.02 -28.71
C THR A 359 -3.78 3.34 -28.03
N ILE A 360 -4.32 2.33 -28.68
CA ILE A 360 -5.34 1.46 -28.08
C ILE A 360 -4.81 0.78 -26.81
N ASP A 361 -3.54 0.41 -26.80
CA ASP A 361 -2.95 -0.26 -25.63
C ASP A 361 -2.71 0.70 -24.45
N ASP A 362 -2.36 1.95 -24.70
CA ASP A 362 -2.33 2.99 -23.66
C ASP A 362 -3.74 3.19 -23.06
N THR A 363 -4.76 3.17 -23.90
CA THR A 363 -6.16 3.30 -23.47
C THR A 363 -6.64 2.08 -22.69
N LYS A 364 -6.26 0.86 -23.08
CA LYS A 364 -6.54 -0.35 -22.31
C LYS A 364 -5.88 -0.29 -20.94
N MET A 365 -4.64 0.19 -20.89
CA MET A 365 -3.90 0.37 -19.64
C MET A 365 -4.60 1.39 -18.74
N LEU A 366 -5.02 2.53 -19.29
CA LEU A 366 -5.81 3.51 -18.55
C LEU A 366 -7.10 2.91 -17.98
N LEU A 367 -7.88 2.20 -18.80
CA LEU A 367 -9.13 1.56 -18.35
C LEU A 367 -8.88 0.50 -17.29
N MET A 368 -7.80 -0.28 -17.42
CA MET A 368 -7.42 -1.27 -16.44
C MET A 368 -7.17 -0.62 -15.06
N TYR A 369 -6.35 0.42 -15.01
CA TYR A 369 -6.06 1.09 -13.74
C TYR A 369 -7.28 1.80 -13.16
N LEU A 370 -8.10 2.45 -13.98
CA LEU A 370 -9.35 3.06 -13.54
C LEU A 370 -10.36 2.03 -13.00
N PHE A 371 -10.39 0.82 -13.59
CA PHE A 371 -11.24 -0.27 -13.14
C PHE A 371 -10.74 -0.88 -11.83
N GLU A 372 -9.45 -1.21 -11.75
CA GLU A 372 -8.83 -1.75 -10.52
C GLU A 372 -8.96 -0.78 -9.34
N ALA A 373 -8.77 0.53 -9.59
CA ALA A 373 -8.98 1.56 -8.58
C ALA A 373 -10.46 1.84 -8.25
N GLY A 374 -11.41 1.36 -9.09
CA GLY A 374 -12.86 1.47 -8.85
C GLY A 374 -13.52 2.74 -9.39
N TYR A 375 -12.81 3.57 -10.15
CA TYR A 375 -13.36 4.82 -10.72
C TYR A 375 -14.23 4.59 -11.96
N ILE A 376 -14.14 3.43 -12.58
CA ILE A 376 -15.08 2.94 -13.59
C ILE A 376 -15.61 1.55 -13.24
N GLY A 377 -16.84 1.27 -13.66
CA GLY A 377 -17.43 -0.06 -13.62
C GLY A 377 -17.67 -0.56 -15.05
N GLN A 378 -17.79 -1.87 -15.22
CA GLN A 378 -18.19 -2.47 -16.50
C GLN A 378 -19.64 -2.91 -16.47
N LEU A 379 -20.32 -2.72 -17.61
CA LEU A 379 -21.69 -3.15 -17.82
C LEU A 379 -21.73 -4.58 -18.33
N VAL A 380 -22.33 -5.47 -17.54
CA VAL A 380 -22.48 -6.87 -17.90
C VAL A 380 -23.95 -7.18 -18.14
N SER A 381 -24.26 -7.81 -19.27
CA SER A 381 -25.60 -8.30 -19.60
C SER A 381 -25.72 -9.75 -19.11
N SER A 382 -26.65 -10.02 -18.21
CA SER A 382 -26.93 -11.35 -17.73
C SER A 382 -28.16 -11.93 -18.44
N GLY A 383 -27.92 -12.84 -19.39
CA GLY A 383 -28.98 -13.64 -20.04
C GLY A 383 -29.85 -12.94 -21.06
N LYS A 384 -30.87 -13.66 -21.55
CA LYS A 384 -31.83 -13.19 -22.59
C LYS A 384 -32.78 -12.11 -22.07
N ASP A 385 -33.01 -12.01 -20.76
CA ASP A 385 -33.81 -10.95 -20.13
C ASP A 385 -32.86 -9.88 -19.60
N VAL A 386 -32.65 -8.86 -20.40
CA VAL A 386 -31.62 -7.83 -20.33
C VAL A 386 -31.69 -7.00 -19.04
N LYS A 387 -31.31 -7.57 -17.89
CA LYS A 387 -30.98 -6.78 -16.71
C LYS A 387 -29.50 -6.44 -16.77
N ARG A 388 -29.18 -5.23 -17.21
CA ARG A 388 -27.80 -4.73 -17.19
C ARG A 388 -27.38 -4.48 -15.74
N SER A 389 -26.32 -5.11 -15.29
CA SER A 389 -25.70 -4.85 -13.99
C SER A 389 -24.35 -4.15 -14.20
N VAL A 390 -24.00 -3.28 -13.27
CA VAL A 390 -22.70 -2.61 -13.25
C VAL A 390 -21.82 -3.33 -12.23
N ILE A 391 -20.66 -3.79 -12.67
CA ILE A 391 -19.67 -4.42 -11.83
C ILE A 391 -18.52 -3.43 -11.58
N PHE A 392 -18.32 -3.03 -10.33
CA PHE A 392 -17.15 -2.29 -9.87
C PHE A 392 -16.19 -3.23 -9.16
N LYS A 393 -14.89 -3.06 -9.37
CA LYS A 393 -13.84 -3.89 -8.77
C LYS A 393 -13.91 -3.87 -7.24
N TYR A 394 -14.07 -2.71 -6.61
CA TYR A 394 -14.13 -2.58 -5.16
C TYR A 394 -15.36 -3.25 -4.52
N ARG A 395 -16.43 -3.52 -5.29
CA ARG A 395 -17.61 -4.31 -4.84
C ARG A 395 -17.49 -5.79 -5.17
N ASN A 396 -16.69 -6.13 -6.18
CA ASN A 396 -16.43 -7.50 -6.59
C ASN A 396 -14.92 -7.69 -6.85
N PRO A 397 -14.13 -8.01 -5.82
CA PRO A 397 -12.69 -8.14 -5.94
C PRO A 397 -12.21 -9.19 -6.97
N THR A 398 -13.04 -10.18 -7.28
CA THR A 398 -12.70 -11.22 -8.27
C THR A 398 -13.00 -10.80 -9.70
N ALA A 399 -13.70 -9.68 -9.92
CA ALA A 399 -14.02 -9.20 -11.25
C ALA A 399 -12.73 -8.88 -12.04
N ARG A 400 -12.75 -9.23 -13.31
CA ARG A 400 -11.69 -8.90 -14.27
C ARG A 400 -12.24 -7.97 -15.33
N ILE A 401 -11.40 -7.07 -15.83
CA ILE A 401 -11.79 -6.16 -16.89
C ILE A 401 -12.00 -6.92 -18.21
N ASP A 402 -13.08 -6.61 -18.90
CA ASP A 402 -13.39 -7.10 -20.25
C ASP A 402 -13.55 -5.90 -21.20
N TYR A 403 -12.60 -5.72 -22.09
CA TYR A 403 -12.55 -4.59 -23.03
C TYR A 403 -13.63 -4.62 -24.13
N TYR A 404 -14.35 -5.73 -24.26
CA TYR A 404 -15.50 -5.84 -25.17
C TYR A 404 -16.79 -5.30 -24.54
N GLN A 405 -16.82 -5.11 -23.22
CA GLN A 405 -17.95 -4.53 -22.51
C GLN A 405 -17.92 -3.00 -22.59
N GLN A 406 -19.07 -2.40 -22.28
CA GLN A 406 -19.16 -0.96 -22.05
C GLN A 406 -18.77 -0.66 -20.58
N PHE A 407 -18.27 0.54 -20.39
CA PHE A 407 -17.89 1.05 -19.08
C PHE A 407 -18.80 2.20 -18.66
N ILE A 408 -18.85 2.46 -17.35
CA ILE A 408 -19.52 3.61 -16.77
C ILE A 408 -18.64 4.23 -15.71
N THR A 409 -18.63 5.57 -15.63
CA THR A 409 -17.88 6.29 -14.60
C THR A 409 -18.56 6.14 -13.23
N HIS A 410 -17.75 6.10 -12.16
CA HIS A 410 -18.25 6.06 -10.80
C HIS A 410 -19.04 7.33 -10.45
N GLN A 411 -20.19 7.18 -9.77
CA GLN A 411 -21.06 8.34 -9.46
C GLN A 411 -20.41 9.37 -8.53
N GLY A 412 -19.39 9.00 -7.75
CA GLY A 412 -18.57 9.91 -6.97
C GLY A 412 -17.90 11.01 -7.80
N LEU A 413 -17.62 10.76 -9.08
CA LEU A 413 -17.05 11.72 -10.02
C LEU A 413 -18.09 12.69 -10.59
N HIS A 414 -19.37 12.27 -10.70
CA HIS A 414 -20.36 12.97 -11.51
C HIS A 414 -20.63 14.40 -11.03
N ARG A 415 -20.71 14.62 -9.72
CA ARG A 415 -21.02 15.95 -9.18
C ARG A 415 -19.90 16.96 -9.40
N GLY A 416 -18.66 16.52 -9.24
CA GLY A 416 -17.49 17.36 -9.51
C GLY A 416 -17.33 17.67 -10.97
N LEU A 417 -17.62 16.71 -11.83
CA LEU A 417 -17.56 16.90 -13.29
C LEU A 417 -18.76 17.66 -13.87
N GLY A 418 -19.80 17.95 -13.05
CA GLY A 418 -21.04 18.55 -13.55
C GLY A 418 -21.86 17.65 -14.45
N VAL A 419 -21.66 16.34 -14.35
CA VAL A 419 -22.31 15.33 -15.19
C VAL A 419 -23.59 14.84 -14.52
N ARG A 420 -24.66 14.66 -15.32
CA ARG A 420 -25.90 14.04 -14.87
C ARG A 420 -26.00 12.64 -15.48
N LEU A 421 -26.32 11.64 -14.66
CA LEU A 421 -26.74 10.34 -15.21
C LEU A 421 -27.96 10.57 -16.10
N LEU A 422 -27.83 10.26 -17.36
CA LEU A 422 -29.00 10.12 -18.26
C LEU A 422 -29.77 8.90 -17.73
N LYS A 423 -31.07 9.10 -17.48
CA LYS A 423 -31.98 8.05 -17.03
C LYS A 423 -32.16 6.99 -18.11
#